data_86660645959d78f0c18244f8a513a4cf
#
_entry.id   86660645959d78f0c18244f8a513a4cf
#
_cell.length_a   1.000
_cell.length_b   1.000
_cell.length_c   1.000
_cell.angle_alpha   90.00
_cell.angle_beta   90.00
_cell.angle_gamma   90.00
#
_symmetry.space_group_name_H-M   'P 1'
#
loop_
_entity.id
_entity.type
_entity.pdbx_description
1 polymer ?
#
loop_
_entity_poly.entity_id
_entity_poly.type
_entity_poly.pdbx_seq_one_letter_code
_entity_poly.pdbx_strand_id
1 'polypeptide(L)'
;MPKKSSSPKDRYFIDFPKRIKEIQAEMQKAGIDTYLGTRLRTLSWTIGAFCPWRSYVVIPSQGLPTAFTFVIDAARVGDDSWLDESQVVGYGPMGDQDQITLLTNSIRSHLKNGRGVVGIESGIATYLPEGNITLYEYECLQRALPKAQFRNAHDIVDRLALIKDEGTINRFREASRIVDIGHREVQKAIIDGGYRGMTETEIAGLAAYAMRKAGSEWEWSFTGGNEIASGYRTGYAAGACTPATRKLLKSGEPLTVDLHAMFKLGLGDHAHNYLLGPATRRQKWHARNFVDLVKLCLKKYRAGVSPSSLADELLDFCEERGFADYMVPGFEHGIGMVGDEWRIGLNDGPFPYWTNPEHVYQPDEMVICAIQYSCPDEEIGFRYENPILITKSGCEVMSKFPLAIEEV
;
A
#
# COMPACT_ATOMS: atom_id res chain seq x y z
N MET A 1 -9.75 -13.16 27.22
CA MET A 1 -10.88 -13.66 26.44
C MET A 1 -10.36 -14.65 25.42
N PRO A 2 -11.09 -15.73 25.06
CA PRO A 2 -10.58 -16.62 24.01
C PRO A 2 -10.40 -15.83 22.72
N LYS A 3 -9.20 -15.91 22.10
CA LYS A 3 -8.92 -15.32 20.79
C LYS A 3 -10.06 -15.69 19.84
N LYS A 4 -10.69 -14.71 19.19
CA LYS A 4 -11.61 -14.98 18.08
C LYS A 4 -10.74 -15.51 16.93
N SER A 5 -10.46 -16.80 16.92
CA SER A 5 -9.87 -17.45 15.76
C SER A 5 -10.82 -17.18 14.60
N SER A 6 -10.39 -16.41 13.60
CA SER A 6 -11.10 -16.31 12.33
C SER A 6 -11.24 -17.73 11.81
N SER A 7 -12.49 -18.18 11.63
CA SER A 7 -12.76 -19.52 11.12
C SER A 7 -12.32 -19.58 9.64
N PRO A 8 -11.79 -20.71 9.15
CA PRO A 8 -11.58 -20.92 7.71
C PRO A 8 -12.84 -20.69 6.84
N LYS A 9 -14.02 -20.61 7.45
CA LYS A 9 -15.29 -20.25 6.79
C LYS A 9 -15.50 -18.72 6.69
N ASP A 10 -14.69 -17.91 7.38
CA ASP A 10 -14.72 -16.44 7.23
C ASP A 10 -14.07 -16.08 5.90
N ARG A 11 -14.78 -15.37 5.02
CA ARG A 11 -14.24 -14.93 3.72
C ARG A 11 -13.00 -14.03 3.83
N TYR A 12 -12.73 -13.48 5.00
CA TYR A 12 -11.56 -12.64 5.30
C TYR A 12 -10.43 -13.41 5.98
N PHE A 13 -10.56 -14.73 6.10
CA PHE A 13 -9.56 -15.56 6.75
C PHE A 13 -8.24 -15.55 5.98
N ILE A 14 -7.13 -15.34 6.69
CA ILE A 14 -5.77 -15.48 6.19
C ILE A 14 -5.08 -16.60 6.98
N ASP A 15 -4.48 -17.54 6.29
CA ASP A 15 -3.68 -18.61 6.88
C ASP A 15 -2.25 -18.12 7.14
N PHE A 16 -2.08 -17.32 8.20
CA PHE A 16 -0.75 -16.82 8.59
C PHE A 16 0.26 -17.95 8.88
N PRO A 17 -0.09 -19.06 9.56
CA PRO A 17 0.80 -20.22 9.68
C PRO A 17 1.34 -20.75 8.36
N LYS A 18 0.51 -20.77 7.30
CA LYS A 18 0.93 -21.14 5.95
C LYS A 18 1.96 -20.16 5.40
N ARG A 19 1.73 -18.84 5.54
CA ARG A 19 2.67 -17.79 5.12
C ARG A 19 4.04 -17.95 5.82
N ILE A 20 4.05 -18.26 7.11
CA ILE A 20 5.31 -18.52 7.83
C ILE A 20 6.04 -19.73 7.24
N LYS A 21 5.34 -20.81 6.89
CA LYS A 21 5.95 -21.98 6.24
C LYS A 21 6.53 -21.64 4.86
N GLU A 22 5.86 -20.76 4.10
CA GLU A 22 6.35 -20.28 2.81
C GLU A 22 7.65 -19.48 2.97
N ILE A 23 7.73 -18.56 3.96
CA ILE A 23 8.98 -17.86 4.29
C ILE A 23 10.06 -18.86 4.66
N GLN A 24 9.76 -19.82 5.54
CA GLN A 24 10.72 -20.84 5.98
C GLN A 24 11.26 -21.68 4.81
N ALA A 25 10.42 -21.97 3.83
CA ALA A 25 10.85 -22.67 2.61
C ALA A 25 11.82 -21.82 1.76
N GLU A 26 11.55 -20.52 1.60
CA GLU A 26 12.48 -19.60 0.92
C GLU A 26 13.78 -19.40 1.70
N MET A 27 13.71 -19.29 3.02
CA MET A 27 14.89 -19.25 3.89
C MET A 27 15.78 -20.49 3.69
N GLN A 28 15.20 -21.70 3.64
CA GLN A 28 15.93 -22.94 3.41
C GLN A 28 16.64 -22.94 2.06
N LYS A 29 15.97 -22.50 0.99
CA LYS A 29 16.56 -22.37 -0.35
C LYS A 29 17.73 -21.37 -0.36
N ALA A 30 17.61 -20.29 0.40
CA ALA A 30 18.64 -19.24 0.52
C ALA A 30 19.73 -19.57 1.55
N GLY A 31 19.63 -20.68 2.30
CA GLY A 31 20.56 -21.03 3.37
C GLY A 31 20.52 -20.03 4.54
N ILE A 32 19.34 -19.55 4.91
CA ILE A 32 19.08 -18.63 6.02
C ILE A 32 18.54 -19.43 7.21
N ASP A 33 19.18 -19.30 8.36
CA ASP A 33 18.79 -20.01 9.58
C ASP A 33 17.72 -19.26 10.38
N THR A 34 17.76 -17.94 10.33
CA THR A 34 16.81 -17.07 11.04
C THR A 34 16.55 -15.81 10.20
N TYR A 35 15.30 -15.40 10.11
CA TYR A 35 14.89 -14.16 9.42
C TYR A 35 14.45 -13.12 10.45
N LEU A 36 14.98 -11.91 10.35
CA LEU A 36 14.60 -10.73 11.12
C LEU A 36 13.80 -9.77 10.25
N GLY A 37 12.49 -9.83 10.36
CA GLY A 37 11.59 -8.89 9.72
C GLY A 37 11.44 -7.63 10.57
N THR A 38 11.60 -6.46 9.93
CA THR A 38 11.58 -5.15 10.59
C THR A 38 10.61 -4.19 9.93
N ARG A 39 10.18 -4.46 8.69
CA ARG A 39 9.30 -3.59 7.92
C ARG A 39 7.84 -3.76 8.38
N LEU A 40 7.09 -2.66 8.35
CA LEU A 40 5.69 -2.67 8.73
C LEU A 40 4.86 -3.63 7.86
N ARG A 41 5.14 -3.70 6.54
CA ARG A 41 4.50 -4.67 5.64
C ARG A 41 4.80 -6.12 6.05
N THR A 42 6.05 -6.42 6.40
CA THR A 42 6.45 -7.77 6.84
C THR A 42 5.75 -8.16 8.13
N LEU A 43 5.70 -7.27 9.12
CA LEU A 43 4.96 -7.49 10.35
C LEU A 43 3.48 -7.75 10.07
N SER A 44 2.81 -6.87 9.33
CA SER A 44 1.39 -7.01 9.01
C SER A 44 1.10 -8.31 8.24
N TRP A 45 1.95 -8.66 7.28
CA TRP A 45 1.79 -9.84 6.43
C TRP A 45 2.08 -11.16 7.18
N THR A 46 2.96 -11.13 8.18
CA THR A 46 3.37 -12.34 8.92
C THR A 46 2.60 -12.58 10.21
N ILE A 47 2.34 -11.52 11.00
CA ILE A 47 1.68 -11.67 12.30
C ILE A 47 0.22 -11.20 12.29
N GLY A 48 -0.22 -10.47 11.28
CA GLY A 48 -1.61 -10.03 11.14
C GLY A 48 -2.02 -8.89 12.06
N ALA A 49 -1.08 -8.10 12.54
CA ALA A 49 -1.33 -6.95 13.38
C ALA A 49 -0.65 -5.69 12.85
N PHE A 50 -1.28 -4.53 13.07
CA PHE A 50 -0.67 -3.23 12.79
C PHE A 50 0.30 -2.86 13.92
N CYS A 51 1.56 -2.58 13.59
CA CYS A 51 2.61 -2.26 14.54
C CYS A 51 3.17 -0.86 14.27
N PRO A 52 2.56 0.22 14.79
CA PRO A 52 2.97 1.61 14.51
C PRO A 52 4.31 1.98 15.17
N TRP A 53 4.67 1.29 16.25
CA TRP A 53 5.96 1.44 16.91
C TRP A 53 7.02 0.58 16.26
N ARG A 54 8.29 0.92 16.45
CA ARG A 54 9.38 0.06 16.01
C ARG A 54 9.16 -1.35 16.53
N SER A 55 8.96 -2.31 15.64
CA SER A 55 8.65 -3.68 15.97
C SER A 55 9.45 -4.63 15.09
N TYR A 56 9.51 -5.88 15.49
CA TYR A 56 10.32 -6.91 14.84
C TYR A 56 9.60 -8.25 14.87
N VAL A 57 9.85 -9.07 13.87
CA VAL A 57 9.49 -10.47 13.91
C VAL A 57 10.74 -11.32 13.66
N VAL A 58 11.02 -12.25 14.56
CA VAL A 58 12.08 -13.25 14.39
C VAL A 58 11.42 -14.54 13.94
N ILE A 59 11.76 -14.99 12.73
CA ILE A 59 11.22 -16.22 12.13
C ILE A 59 12.36 -17.23 12.04
N PRO A 60 12.34 -18.32 12.81
CA PRO A 60 13.33 -19.39 12.70
C PRO A 60 13.09 -20.23 11.43
N SER A 61 14.11 -20.94 10.96
CA SER A 61 13.98 -21.88 9.83
C SER A 61 12.98 -23.02 10.09
N GLN A 62 12.65 -23.28 11.34
CA GLN A 62 11.61 -24.21 11.79
C GLN A 62 10.99 -23.72 13.10
N GLY A 63 9.69 -23.96 13.28
CA GLY A 63 8.95 -23.54 14.46
C GLY A 63 8.15 -22.26 14.24
N LEU A 64 7.71 -21.66 15.33
CA LEU A 64 6.84 -20.48 15.31
C LEU A 64 7.65 -19.18 15.40
N PRO A 65 7.17 -18.09 14.80
CA PRO A 65 7.82 -16.78 14.91
C PRO A 65 7.59 -16.17 16.31
N THR A 66 8.45 -15.22 16.66
CA THR A 66 8.29 -14.37 17.84
C THR A 66 8.26 -12.91 17.40
N ALA A 67 7.25 -12.17 17.82
CA ALA A 67 7.13 -10.74 17.59
C ALA A 67 7.68 -9.96 18.80
N PHE A 68 8.40 -8.89 18.53
CA PHE A 68 8.90 -7.94 19.52
C PHE A 68 8.31 -6.57 19.22
N THR A 69 7.63 -5.98 20.18
CA THR A 69 6.99 -4.66 20.01
C THR A 69 7.21 -3.81 21.26
N PHE A 70 6.99 -2.51 21.12
CA PHE A 70 7.09 -1.62 22.28
C PHE A 70 6.07 -2.02 23.35
N VAL A 71 6.50 -2.07 24.60
CA VAL A 71 5.76 -2.69 25.71
C VAL A 71 4.33 -2.15 25.88
N ILE A 72 4.10 -0.88 25.63
CA ILE A 72 2.77 -0.27 25.75
C ILE A 72 1.76 -0.79 24.71
N ASP A 73 2.25 -1.38 23.62
CA ASP A 73 1.43 -1.90 22.51
C ASP A 73 1.35 -3.43 22.50
N ALA A 74 2.14 -4.10 23.33
CA ALA A 74 2.30 -5.55 23.28
C ALA A 74 0.96 -6.30 23.50
N ALA A 75 0.14 -5.87 24.45
CA ALA A 75 -1.15 -6.49 24.72
C ALA A 75 -2.10 -6.39 23.51
N ARG A 76 -2.20 -5.20 22.89
CA ARG A 76 -3.02 -4.99 21.69
C ARG A 76 -2.52 -5.82 20.50
N VAL A 77 -1.20 -5.82 20.25
CA VAL A 77 -0.61 -6.66 19.19
C VAL A 77 -0.88 -8.14 19.46
N GLY A 78 -0.81 -8.57 20.73
CA GLY A 78 -1.20 -9.90 21.14
C GLY A 78 -2.64 -10.26 20.82
N ASP A 79 -3.59 -9.34 21.06
CA ASP A 79 -5.01 -9.53 20.77
C ASP A 79 -5.31 -9.54 19.26
N ASP A 80 -4.67 -8.65 18.48
CA ASP A 80 -4.90 -8.49 17.05
C ASP A 80 -4.24 -9.60 16.22
N SER A 81 -3.07 -10.11 16.65
CA SER A 81 -2.30 -11.11 15.91
C SER A 81 -2.86 -12.53 16.09
N TRP A 82 -2.44 -13.42 15.19
CA TRP A 82 -2.70 -14.87 15.34
C TRP A 82 -1.77 -15.56 16.32
N LEU A 83 -0.70 -14.89 16.75
CA LEU A 83 0.31 -15.44 17.66
C LEU A 83 -0.25 -15.67 19.06
N ASP A 84 0.29 -16.67 19.77
CA ASP A 84 -0.01 -16.83 21.19
C ASP A 84 0.67 -15.74 22.02
N GLU A 85 0.12 -15.43 23.19
CA GLU A 85 0.62 -14.39 24.08
C GLU A 85 2.11 -14.52 24.39
N SER A 86 2.60 -15.76 24.55
CA SER A 86 4.03 -16.06 24.79
C SER A 86 4.95 -15.74 23.61
N GLN A 87 4.39 -15.51 22.42
CA GLN A 87 5.12 -15.17 21.19
C GLN A 87 5.13 -13.67 20.90
N VAL A 88 4.48 -12.85 21.72
CA VAL A 88 4.49 -11.38 21.61
C VAL A 88 5.21 -10.82 22.82
N VAL A 89 6.43 -10.35 22.61
CA VAL A 89 7.34 -9.88 23.65
C VAL A 89 7.39 -8.36 23.65
N GLY A 90 7.05 -7.73 24.77
CA GLY A 90 7.17 -6.29 24.97
C GLY A 90 8.61 -5.89 25.34
N TYR A 91 9.14 -4.86 24.72
CA TYR A 91 10.41 -4.23 25.07
C TYR A 91 10.24 -2.77 25.46
N GLY A 92 11.24 -2.18 26.14
CA GLY A 92 11.26 -0.75 26.48
C GLY A 92 11.39 -0.47 27.97
N PRO A 93 11.22 0.79 28.41
CA PRO A 93 11.58 1.22 29.78
C PRO A 93 10.74 0.61 30.91
N MET A 94 9.62 -0.02 30.57
CA MET A 94 8.78 -0.76 31.53
C MET A 94 9.02 -2.27 31.47
N GLY A 95 9.93 -2.72 30.62
CA GLY A 95 10.35 -4.12 30.48
C GLY A 95 11.76 -4.34 31.04
N ASP A 96 12.09 -5.58 31.37
CA ASP A 96 13.37 -5.93 32.00
C ASP A 96 14.56 -5.88 31.02
N GLN A 97 14.33 -5.74 29.71
CA GLN A 97 15.40 -5.81 28.72
C GLN A 97 15.14 -4.84 27.55
N ASP A 98 16.25 -4.31 27.03
CA ASP A 98 16.23 -3.51 25.81
C ASP A 98 15.99 -4.39 24.57
N GLN A 99 15.53 -3.76 23.50
CA GLN A 99 15.18 -4.43 22.24
C GLN A 99 16.33 -5.24 21.63
N ILE A 100 17.56 -4.73 21.68
CA ILE A 100 18.72 -5.40 21.06
C ILE A 100 19.08 -6.67 21.84
N THR A 101 19.03 -6.62 23.16
CA THR A 101 19.26 -7.79 24.00
C THR A 101 18.22 -8.89 23.74
N LEU A 102 16.93 -8.53 23.68
CA LEU A 102 15.83 -9.46 23.38
C LEU A 102 15.98 -10.09 22.01
N LEU A 103 16.20 -9.28 20.97
CA LEU A 103 16.42 -9.75 19.61
C LEU A 103 17.65 -10.67 19.50
N THR A 104 18.77 -10.27 20.12
CA THR A 104 20.00 -11.05 20.13
C THR A 104 19.80 -12.42 20.76
N ASN A 105 19.11 -12.48 21.90
CA ASN A 105 18.83 -13.73 22.60
C ASN A 105 17.92 -14.64 21.77
N SER A 106 16.86 -14.09 21.16
CA SER A 106 15.98 -14.83 20.27
C SER A 106 16.73 -15.38 19.06
N ILE A 107 17.45 -14.54 18.33
CA ILE A 107 18.23 -14.96 17.16
C ILE A 107 19.25 -16.02 17.54
N ARG A 108 19.99 -15.80 18.62
CA ARG A 108 21.01 -16.75 19.10
C ARG A 108 20.45 -18.13 19.40
N SER A 109 19.24 -18.22 19.93
CA SER A 109 18.59 -19.50 20.25
C SER A 109 18.31 -20.37 19.02
N HIS A 110 18.26 -19.77 17.84
CA HIS A 110 18.04 -20.44 16.57
C HIS A 110 19.34 -20.72 15.79
N LEU A 111 20.48 -20.24 16.27
CA LEU A 111 21.79 -20.45 15.64
C LEU A 111 22.60 -21.55 16.33
N LYS A 112 23.25 -22.41 15.56
CA LYS A 112 24.10 -23.49 16.12
C LYS A 112 25.38 -22.91 16.74
N ASN A 113 25.46 -22.90 18.08
CA ASN A 113 26.57 -22.27 18.81
C ASN A 113 26.82 -20.79 18.41
N GLY A 114 25.76 -20.05 18.09
CA GLY A 114 25.83 -18.68 17.65
C GLY A 114 26.36 -18.50 16.22
N ARG A 115 26.51 -19.58 15.44
CA ARG A 115 26.93 -19.56 14.02
C ARG A 115 25.74 -19.86 13.15
N GLY A 116 25.62 -19.12 12.04
CA GLY A 116 24.58 -19.30 11.06
C GLY A 116 24.34 -18.01 10.28
N VAL A 117 23.36 -18.04 9.38
CA VAL A 117 22.98 -16.91 8.53
C VAL A 117 21.70 -16.28 9.04
N VAL A 118 21.77 -14.99 9.31
CA VAL A 118 20.61 -14.16 9.69
C VAL A 118 20.19 -13.34 8.48
N GLY A 119 19.01 -13.61 7.94
CA GLY A 119 18.38 -12.77 6.94
C GLY A 119 17.87 -11.49 7.59
N ILE A 120 18.17 -10.33 7.00
CA ILE A 120 17.73 -9.02 7.47
C ILE A 120 17.06 -8.24 6.35
N GLU A 121 16.24 -7.28 6.71
CA GLU A 121 15.62 -6.38 5.76
C GLU A 121 16.41 -5.08 5.65
N SER A 122 17.35 -5.06 4.69
CA SER A 122 18.19 -3.90 4.38
C SER A 122 18.03 -3.57 2.89
N GLY A 123 17.01 -2.84 2.56
CA GLY A 123 16.70 -2.44 1.19
C GLY A 123 16.66 -0.93 1.03
N ILE A 124 16.29 -0.50 -0.17
CA ILE A 124 15.92 0.88 -0.44
C ILE A 124 14.55 1.11 0.21
N ALA A 125 14.42 2.16 1.00
CA ALA A 125 13.14 2.62 1.53
C ALA A 125 12.60 3.71 0.61
N THR A 126 11.40 3.50 0.09
CA THR A 126 10.67 4.51 -0.67
C THR A 126 9.95 5.48 0.27
N TYR A 127 9.42 4.94 1.37
CA TYR A 127 8.70 5.69 2.38
C TYR A 127 9.41 5.65 3.73
N LEU A 128 9.31 6.74 4.50
CA LEU A 128 9.88 6.81 5.85
C LEU A 128 9.38 5.71 6.79
N PRO A 129 8.09 5.34 6.82
CA PRO A 129 7.59 4.29 7.72
C PRO A 129 7.89 2.86 7.26
N GLU A 130 8.65 2.64 6.18
CA GLU A 130 8.92 1.28 5.69
C GLU A 130 9.55 0.38 6.75
N GLY A 131 10.51 0.89 7.50
CA GLY A 131 11.05 0.21 8.68
C GLY A 131 12.19 -0.76 8.39
N ASN A 132 12.98 -0.57 7.33
CA ASN A 132 14.23 -1.33 7.13
C ASN A 132 15.12 -1.26 8.39
N ILE A 133 16.00 -2.25 8.56
CA ILE A 133 16.95 -2.25 9.65
C ILE A 133 17.84 -0.99 9.60
N THR A 134 17.98 -0.33 10.73
CA THR A 134 18.86 0.84 10.81
C THR A 134 20.32 0.42 10.95
N LEU A 135 21.25 1.29 10.58
CA LEU A 135 22.68 1.05 10.75
C LEU A 135 23.01 0.76 12.22
N TYR A 136 22.44 1.52 13.16
CA TYR A 136 22.64 1.33 14.58
C TYR A 136 22.21 -0.08 15.05
N GLU A 137 21.02 -0.53 14.66
CA GLU A 137 20.53 -1.88 15.00
C GLU A 137 21.45 -2.95 14.41
N TYR A 138 21.83 -2.79 13.14
CA TYR A 138 22.72 -3.72 12.45
C TYR A 138 24.07 -3.85 13.15
N GLU A 139 24.74 -2.74 13.49
CA GLU A 139 26.00 -2.74 14.21
C GLU A 139 25.91 -3.35 15.62
N CYS A 140 24.81 -3.07 16.32
CA CYS A 140 24.55 -3.67 17.63
C CYS A 140 24.40 -5.20 17.54
N LEU A 141 23.63 -5.68 16.57
CA LEU A 141 23.45 -7.11 16.33
C LEU A 141 24.76 -7.78 15.91
N GLN A 142 25.55 -7.15 15.03
CA GLN A 142 26.88 -7.68 14.66
C GLN A 142 27.81 -7.84 15.86
N ARG A 143 27.88 -6.83 16.72
CA ARG A 143 28.71 -6.90 17.96
C ARG A 143 28.23 -8.01 18.89
N ALA A 144 26.92 -8.17 19.04
CA ALA A 144 26.33 -9.17 19.93
C ALA A 144 26.37 -10.59 19.37
N LEU A 145 26.42 -10.75 18.05
CA LEU A 145 26.43 -12.04 17.32
C LEU A 145 27.65 -12.16 16.40
N PRO A 146 28.90 -12.09 16.91
CA PRO A 146 30.10 -11.94 16.09
C PRO A 146 30.41 -13.18 15.22
N LYS A 147 29.72 -14.31 15.45
CA LYS A 147 29.89 -15.55 14.66
C LYS A 147 28.78 -15.76 13.63
N ALA A 148 27.75 -14.92 13.64
CA ALA A 148 26.67 -14.94 12.67
C ALA A 148 27.05 -14.18 11.39
N GLN A 149 26.53 -14.62 10.26
CA GLN A 149 26.57 -13.87 9.00
C GLN A 149 25.25 -13.18 8.79
N PHE A 150 25.26 -11.89 8.49
CA PHE A 150 24.06 -11.15 8.14
C PHE A 150 23.98 -11.02 6.61
N ARG A 151 22.81 -11.35 6.07
CA ARG A 151 22.55 -11.28 4.62
C ARG A 151 21.26 -10.55 4.38
N ASN A 152 21.25 -9.66 3.38
CA ASN A 152 20.00 -9.05 2.94
C ASN A 152 19.04 -10.10 2.38
N ALA A 153 17.79 -10.06 2.83
CA ALA A 153 16.73 -11.00 2.48
C ALA A 153 15.36 -10.30 2.40
N HIS A 154 15.37 -8.97 2.21
CA HIS A 154 14.13 -8.16 2.19
C HIS A 154 13.14 -8.62 1.11
N ASP A 155 13.63 -9.16 0.01
CA ASP A 155 12.84 -9.59 -1.14
C ASP A 155 12.04 -10.89 -0.90
N ILE A 156 12.32 -11.65 0.15
CA ILE A 156 11.59 -12.91 0.42
C ILE A 156 10.10 -12.64 0.64
N VAL A 157 9.77 -11.69 1.52
CA VAL A 157 8.37 -11.36 1.79
C VAL A 157 7.75 -10.65 0.59
N ASP A 158 8.47 -9.77 -0.09
CA ASP A 158 7.96 -9.04 -1.25
C ASP A 158 7.53 -10.00 -2.38
N ARG A 159 8.34 -11.02 -2.69
CA ARG A 159 7.99 -12.04 -3.68
C ARG A 159 6.78 -12.88 -3.27
N LEU A 160 6.70 -13.28 -2.00
CA LEU A 160 5.58 -14.08 -1.50
C LEU A 160 4.29 -13.27 -1.41
N ALA A 161 4.37 -11.99 -1.06
CA ALA A 161 3.23 -11.09 -0.95
C ALA A 161 2.66 -10.64 -2.31
N LEU A 162 3.42 -10.80 -3.40
CA LEU A 162 2.99 -10.41 -4.74
C LEU A 162 1.65 -11.05 -5.12
N ILE A 163 1.51 -12.35 -4.90
CA ILE A 163 0.29 -13.11 -5.18
C ILE A 163 -0.58 -13.14 -3.92
N LYS A 164 -1.77 -12.61 -4.02
CA LYS A 164 -2.67 -12.46 -2.88
C LYS A 164 -3.50 -13.71 -2.65
N ASP A 165 -3.62 -14.14 -1.42
CA ASP A 165 -4.60 -15.16 -1.04
C ASP A 165 -6.03 -14.59 -1.03
N GLU A 166 -7.03 -15.49 -1.10
CA GLU A 166 -8.44 -15.12 -1.18
C GLU A 166 -8.89 -14.23 0.00
N GLY A 167 -8.40 -14.51 1.20
CA GLY A 167 -8.71 -13.71 2.39
C GLY A 167 -8.20 -12.27 2.26
N THR A 168 -7.00 -12.10 1.74
CA THR A 168 -6.41 -10.78 1.45
C THR A 168 -7.21 -10.06 0.37
N ILE A 169 -7.51 -10.71 -0.75
CA ILE A 169 -8.32 -10.14 -1.85
C ILE A 169 -9.69 -9.67 -1.33
N ASN A 170 -10.35 -10.46 -0.49
CA ASN A 170 -11.66 -10.09 0.07
C ASN A 170 -11.57 -8.89 1.03
N ARG A 171 -10.47 -8.74 1.76
CA ARG A 171 -10.22 -7.54 2.58
C ARG A 171 -10.06 -6.29 1.72
N PHE A 172 -9.34 -6.36 0.61
CA PHE A 172 -9.21 -5.26 -0.35
C PHE A 172 -10.56 -4.90 -0.99
N ARG A 173 -11.37 -5.89 -1.37
CA ARG A 173 -12.72 -5.64 -1.87
C ARG A 173 -13.58 -4.88 -0.88
N GLU A 174 -13.50 -5.23 0.40
CA GLU A 174 -14.26 -4.55 1.45
C GLU A 174 -13.73 -3.14 1.72
N ALA A 175 -12.40 -2.96 1.79
CA ALA A 175 -11.79 -1.64 1.92
C ALA A 175 -12.17 -0.73 0.73
N SER A 176 -12.12 -1.25 -0.50
CA SER A 176 -12.55 -0.53 -1.71
C SER A 176 -14.04 -0.15 -1.67
N ARG A 177 -14.91 -1.04 -1.18
CA ARG A 177 -16.34 -0.72 -0.97
C ARG A 177 -16.53 0.45 0.03
N ILE A 178 -15.70 0.50 1.05
CA ILE A 178 -15.72 1.58 2.05
C ILE A 178 -15.27 2.90 1.40
N VAL A 179 -14.21 2.88 0.59
CA VAL A 179 -13.76 4.09 -0.15
C VAL A 179 -14.85 4.58 -1.10
N ASP A 180 -15.54 3.68 -1.81
CA ASP A 180 -16.66 4.05 -2.68
C ASP A 180 -17.79 4.79 -1.92
N ILE A 181 -18.01 4.47 -0.63
CA ILE A 181 -18.96 5.21 0.22
C ILE A 181 -18.45 6.63 0.45
N GLY A 182 -17.15 6.82 0.72
CA GLY A 182 -16.54 8.14 0.84
C GLY A 182 -16.74 8.98 -0.42
N HIS A 183 -16.44 8.41 -1.60
CA HIS A 183 -16.65 9.09 -2.89
C HIS A 183 -18.11 9.47 -3.15
N ARG A 184 -19.06 8.58 -2.82
CA ARG A 184 -20.49 8.90 -2.95
C ARG A 184 -20.91 10.05 -2.04
N GLU A 185 -20.36 10.13 -0.83
CA GLU A 185 -20.69 11.22 0.08
C GLU A 185 -20.10 12.55 -0.39
N VAL A 186 -18.87 12.53 -0.91
CA VAL A 186 -18.27 13.71 -1.56
C VAL A 186 -19.12 14.15 -2.77
N GLN A 187 -19.45 13.22 -3.68
CA GLN A 187 -20.26 13.52 -4.87
C GLN A 187 -21.60 14.17 -4.48
N LYS A 188 -22.31 13.63 -3.50
CA LYS A 188 -23.53 14.23 -2.98
C LYS A 188 -23.35 15.66 -2.48
N ALA A 189 -22.22 15.94 -1.82
CA ALA A 189 -21.97 17.26 -1.25
C ALA A 189 -21.66 18.32 -2.32
N ILE A 190 -21.01 17.91 -3.42
CA ILE A 190 -20.53 18.86 -4.46
C ILE A 190 -21.49 19.03 -5.62
N ILE A 191 -22.40 18.09 -5.87
CA ILE A 191 -23.35 18.13 -6.99
C ILE A 191 -24.22 19.40 -6.95
N ASP A 192 -24.66 19.85 -8.10
CA ASP A 192 -25.51 21.05 -8.26
C ASP A 192 -24.89 22.33 -7.64
N GLY A 193 -23.55 22.39 -7.58
CA GLY A 193 -22.82 23.51 -7.04
C GLY A 193 -22.81 23.58 -5.51
N GLY A 194 -23.12 22.48 -4.82
CA GLY A 194 -23.04 22.35 -3.36
C GLY A 194 -21.64 22.61 -2.78
N TYR A 195 -20.60 22.51 -3.60
CA TYR A 195 -19.22 22.84 -3.22
C TYR A 195 -18.97 24.31 -2.87
N ARG A 196 -19.88 25.23 -3.27
CA ARG A 196 -19.66 26.66 -3.05
C ARG A 196 -19.63 26.99 -1.57
N GLY A 197 -18.52 27.64 -1.17
CA GLY A 197 -18.26 27.95 0.24
C GLY A 197 -17.61 26.84 1.05
N MET A 198 -17.39 25.64 0.47
CA MET A 198 -16.66 24.56 1.10
C MET A 198 -15.15 24.68 0.88
N THR A 199 -14.39 24.16 1.82
CA THR A 199 -12.94 24.01 1.75
C THR A 199 -12.55 22.57 1.41
N GLU A 200 -11.31 22.35 0.95
CA GLU A 200 -10.77 21.01 0.72
C GLU A 200 -10.85 20.15 2.01
N THR A 201 -10.55 20.74 3.18
CA THR A 201 -10.62 20.02 4.47
C THR A 201 -12.03 19.62 4.87
N GLU A 202 -13.06 20.38 4.49
CA GLU A 202 -14.46 19.99 4.73
C GLU A 202 -14.85 18.80 3.85
N ILE A 203 -14.43 18.77 2.58
CA ILE A 203 -14.61 17.60 1.70
C ILE A 203 -13.92 16.36 2.28
N ALA A 204 -12.65 16.48 2.71
CA ALA A 204 -11.93 15.40 3.37
C ALA A 204 -12.66 14.88 4.62
N GLY A 205 -13.17 15.81 5.45
CA GLY A 205 -13.93 15.48 6.66
C GLY A 205 -15.22 14.71 6.38
N LEU A 206 -15.96 15.07 5.33
CA LEU A 206 -17.17 14.34 4.91
C LEU A 206 -16.85 12.92 4.48
N ALA A 207 -15.83 12.75 3.64
CA ALA A 207 -15.38 11.42 3.20
C ALA A 207 -14.92 10.56 4.38
N ALA A 208 -14.08 11.13 5.25
CA ALA A 208 -13.56 10.46 6.43
C ALA A 208 -14.68 9.99 7.36
N TYR A 209 -15.65 10.84 7.67
CA TYR A 209 -16.80 10.47 8.49
C TYR A 209 -17.61 9.32 7.88
N ALA A 210 -17.90 9.37 6.58
CA ALA A 210 -18.67 8.35 5.89
C ALA A 210 -17.93 6.99 5.88
N MET A 211 -16.63 7.00 5.59
CA MET A 211 -15.81 5.80 5.59
C MET A 211 -15.66 5.19 6.99
N ARG A 212 -15.42 6.01 8.03
CA ARG A 212 -15.38 5.55 9.43
C ARG A 212 -16.69 4.90 9.85
N LYS A 213 -17.81 5.52 9.52
CA LYS A 213 -19.14 4.96 9.79
C LYS A 213 -19.38 3.64 9.06
N ALA A 214 -18.76 3.45 7.91
CA ALA A 214 -18.83 2.23 7.11
C ALA A 214 -17.85 1.13 7.56
N GLY A 215 -16.98 1.40 8.55
CA GLY A 215 -16.08 0.43 9.16
C GLY A 215 -14.61 0.57 8.77
N SER A 216 -14.18 1.72 8.21
CA SER A 216 -12.76 1.98 8.04
C SER A 216 -12.05 2.05 9.39
N GLU A 217 -11.01 1.25 9.58
CA GLU A 217 -10.19 1.24 10.79
C GLU A 217 -9.24 2.45 10.84
N TRP A 218 -8.74 2.85 9.67
CA TRP A 218 -7.81 3.97 9.46
C TRP A 218 -8.09 4.68 8.15
N GLU A 219 -7.69 5.95 8.04
CA GLU A 219 -7.72 6.77 6.82
C GLU A 219 -6.29 7.01 6.33
N TRP A 220 -5.42 6.05 6.48
CA TRP A 220 -4.01 6.22 6.27
C TRP A 220 -3.45 5.14 5.35
N SER A 221 -2.55 5.54 4.46
CA SER A 221 -1.64 4.69 3.73
C SER A 221 -0.20 5.13 4.03
N PHE A 222 0.79 4.47 3.47
CA PHE A 222 2.18 4.92 3.60
C PHE A 222 2.42 6.30 3.00
N THR A 223 1.65 6.68 1.99
CA THR A 223 1.78 7.95 1.28
C THR A 223 1.06 9.10 1.97
N GLY A 224 0.11 8.82 2.83
CA GLY A 224 -0.63 9.87 3.54
C GLY A 224 -2.03 9.43 3.96
N GLY A 225 -2.94 10.38 4.07
CA GLY A 225 -4.35 10.17 4.36
C GLY A 225 -5.21 10.51 3.15
N ASN A 226 -6.41 11.00 3.42
CA ASN A 226 -7.29 11.48 2.36
C ASN A 226 -6.74 12.78 1.76
N GLU A 227 -6.51 12.75 0.47
CA GLU A 227 -5.92 13.84 -0.31
C GLU A 227 -7.00 14.53 -1.14
N ILE A 228 -7.16 15.82 -0.91
CA ILE A 228 -8.11 16.65 -1.65
C ILE A 228 -7.37 17.87 -2.20
N ALA A 229 -7.41 18.04 -3.51
CA ALA A 229 -6.78 19.17 -4.16
C ALA A 229 -7.71 19.81 -5.17
N SER A 230 -7.74 21.13 -5.23
CA SER A 230 -8.58 21.90 -6.16
C SER A 230 -7.80 22.97 -6.89
N GLY A 231 -8.22 23.29 -8.12
CA GLY A 231 -7.58 24.28 -8.99
C GLY A 231 -6.12 23.93 -9.26
N TYR A 232 -5.22 24.92 -9.17
CA TYR A 232 -3.79 24.74 -9.43
C TYR A 232 -3.15 23.61 -8.61
N ARG A 233 -3.72 23.28 -7.43
CA ARG A 233 -3.20 22.22 -6.57
C ARG A 233 -3.40 20.83 -7.13
N THR A 234 -4.34 20.64 -8.08
CA THR A 234 -4.53 19.36 -8.76
C THR A 234 -3.30 18.96 -9.58
N GLY A 235 -2.55 19.93 -10.09
CA GLY A 235 -1.26 19.69 -10.74
C GLY A 235 -0.21 19.06 -9.81
N TYR A 236 -0.28 19.32 -8.50
CA TYR A 236 0.55 18.64 -7.50
C TYR A 236 0.01 17.25 -7.19
N ALA A 237 -1.30 17.15 -6.93
CA ALA A 237 -1.97 15.91 -6.60
C ALA A 237 -1.86 14.84 -7.70
N ALA A 238 -1.57 15.26 -8.94
CA ALA A 238 -1.33 14.33 -10.02
C ALA A 238 -0.14 13.40 -9.77
N GLY A 239 0.87 13.85 -9.02
CA GLY A 239 2.08 13.06 -8.79
C GLY A 239 2.63 13.09 -7.36
N ALA A 240 1.94 13.73 -6.42
CA ALA A 240 2.41 13.90 -5.06
C ALA A 240 1.28 13.76 -4.04
N CYS A 241 1.63 13.35 -2.84
CA CYS A 241 0.74 13.38 -1.70
C CYS A 241 0.37 14.83 -1.38
N THR A 242 -0.89 15.20 -1.61
CA THR A 242 -1.36 16.57 -1.48
C THR A 242 -2.45 16.66 -0.42
N PRO A 243 -2.08 16.96 0.84
CA PRO A 243 -3.06 17.04 1.91
C PRO A 243 -4.10 18.14 1.64
N ALA A 244 -5.34 17.89 2.05
CA ALA A 244 -6.40 18.88 2.02
C ALA A 244 -6.03 20.12 2.83
N THR A 245 -6.41 21.30 2.34
CA THR A 245 -6.14 22.59 2.99
C THR A 245 -7.44 23.38 3.21
N ARG A 246 -7.31 24.55 3.82
CA ARG A 246 -8.43 25.50 3.98
C ARG A 246 -8.73 26.29 2.71
N LYS A 247 -8.17 25.90 1.56
CA LYS A 247 -8.51 26.52 0.27
C LYS A 247 -9.99 26.30 -0.02
N LEU A 248 -10.68 27.39 -0.33
CA LEU A 248 -12.07 27.34 -0.81
C LEU A 248 -12.12 26.77 -2.22
N LEU A 249 -13.10 25.92 -2.46
CA LEU A 249 -13.44 25.42 -3.79
C LEU A 249 -14.08 26.54 -4.63
N LYS A 250 -13.68 26.63 -5.88
CA LYS A 250 -14.17 27.69 -6.79
C LYS A 250 -14.71 27.10 -8.08
N SER A 251 -15.72 27.76 -8.63
CA SER A 251 -16.24 27.45 -9.97
C SER A 251 -15.15 27.58 -11.03
N GLY A 252 -15.13 26.66 -11.98
CA GLY A 252 -14.17 26.62 -13.07
C GLY A 252 -12.86 25.87 -12.72
N GLU A 253 -12.71 25.37 -11.50
CA GLU A 253 -11.53 24.60 -11.08
C GLU A 253 -11.74 23.09 -11.25
N PRO A 254 -10.68 22.31 -11.55
CA PRO A 254 -10.69 20.87 -11.33
C PRO A 254 -10.63 20.56 -9.83
N LEU A 255 -11.13 19.38 -9.46
CA LEU A 255 -11.05 18.81 -8.10
C LEU A 255 -10.60 17.37 -8.21
N THR A 256 -9.51 17.03 -7.54
CA THR A 256 -9.05 15.66 -7.31
C THR A 256 -9.38 15.24 -5.90
N VAL A 257 -9.96 14.07 -5.77
CA VAL A 257 -10.36 13.43 -4.51
C VAL A 257 -9.71 12.07 -4.47
N ASP A 258 -8.76 11.88 -3.57
CA ASP A 258 -8.06 10.64 -3.37
C ASP A 258 -8.25 10.16 -1.94
N LEU A 259 -8.86 8.98 -1.79
CA LEU A 259 -9.36 8.47 -0.52
C LEU A 259 -8.79 7.10 -0.20
N HIS A 260 -8.44 6.95 1.06
CA HIS A 260 -7.92 5.70 1.62
C HIS A 260 -8.79 5.18 2.75
N ALA A 261 -9.03 3.89 2.77
CA ALA A 261 -9.69 3.20 3.87
C ALA A 261 -8.97 1.89 4.19
N MET A 262 -8.99 1.51 5.46
CA MET A 262 -8.40 0.24 5.89
C MET A 262 -9.46 -0.64 6.51
N PHE A 263 -9.49 -1.91 6.09
CA PHE A 263 -10.34 -2.94 6.66
C PHE A 263 -9.54 -4.22 6.92
N LYS A 264 -9.39 -4.60 8.18
CA LYS A 264 -8.58 -5.75 8.63
C LYS A 264 -7.19 -5.76 7.96
N LEU A 265 -6.54 -4.61 7.98
CA LEU A 265 -5.24 -4.34 7.34
C LEU A 265 -5.25 -4.33 5.80
N GLY A 266 -6.36 -4.64 5.12
CA GLY A 266 -6.49 -4.45 3.68
C GLY A 266 -6.74 -2.99 3.35
N LEU A 267 -6.03 -2.45 2.36
CA LEU A 267 -6.13 -1.06 1.93
C LEU A 267 -7.10 -0.92 0.75
N GLY A 268 -7.95 0.11 0.81
CA GLY A 268 -8.63 0.68 -0.35
C GLY A 268 -7.98 2.00 -0.67
N ASP A 269 -7.71 2.23 -1.95
CA ASP A 269 -6.96 3.37 -2.45
C ASP A 269 -7.55 3.78 -3.80
N HIS A 270 -8.35 4.86 -3.79
CA HIS A 270 -9.08 5.28 -4.98
C HIS A 270 -9.03 6.79 -5.17
N ALA A 271 -8.64 7.22 -6.37
CA ALA A 271 -8.69 8.62 -6.78
C ALA A 271 -9.71 8.86 -7.88
N HIS A 272 -10.52 9.88 -7.72
CA HIS A 272 -11.48 10.39 -8.69
C HIS A 272 -11.38 11.90 -8.85
N ASN A 273 -11.92 12.40 -9.98
CA ASN A 273 -11.82 13.80 -10.32
C ASN A 273 -13.17 14.37 -10.74
N TYR A 274 -13.31 15.70 -10.54
CA TYR A 274 -14.47 16.48 -10.95
C TYR A 274 -14.02 17.79 -11.61
N LEU A 275 -14.91 18.38 -12.39
CA LEU A 275 -14.79 19.77 -12.85
C LEU A 275 -15.87 20.60 -12.13
N LEU A 276 -15.46 21.55 -11.32
CA LEU A 276 -16.36 22.45 -10.62
C LEU A 276 -16.87 23.50 -11.63
N GLY A 277 -18.08 23.28 -12.18
CA GLY A 277 -18.59 24.00 -13.35
C GLY A 277 -18.71 25.50 -13.20
N PRO A 278 -18.83 26.28 -14.32
CA PRO A 278 -18.81 25.78 -15.69
C PRO A 278 -17.39 25.43 -16.20
N ALA A 279 -17.26 24.27 -16.83
CA ALA A 279 -15.99 23.81 -17.38
C ALA A 279 -15.77 24.31 -18.81
N THR A 280 -14.56 24.74 -19.11
CA THR A 280 -14.15 25.17 -20.43
C THR A 280 -14.07 24.02 -21.44
N ARG A 281 -14.07 24.35 -22.75
CA ARG A 281 -13.81 23.34 -23.79
C ARG A 281 -12.46 22.63 -23.60
N ARG A 282 -11.46 23.37 -23.15
CA ARG A 282 -10.09 22.85 -22.97
C ARG A 282 -10.05 21.86 -21.78
N GLN A 283 -10.68 22.20 -20.65
CA GLN A 283 -10.79 21.27 -19.51
C GLN A 283 -11.53 19.98 -19.89
N LYS A 284 -12.61 20.09 -20.67
CA LYS A 284 -13.34 18.91 -21.19
C LYS A 284 -12.52 18.06 -22.15
N TRP A 285 -11.59 18.67 -22.89
CA TRP A 285 -10.65 17.96 -23.75
C TRP A 285 -9.65 17.15 -22.90
N HIS A 286 -9.04 17.76 -21.88
CA HIS A 286 -8.16 17.07 -20.95
C HIS A 286 -8.87 15.91 -20.24
N ALA A 287 -10.04 16.16 -19.69
CA ALA A 287 -10.85 15.17 -18.98
C ALA A 287 -11.18 13.95 -19.86
N ARG A 288 -11.59 14.17 -21.12
CA ARG A 288 -11.89 13.06 -22.05
C ARG A 288 -10.65 12.23 -22.36
N ASN A 289 -9.53 12.87 -22.70
CA ASN A 289 -8.30 12.16 -23.01
C ASN A 289 -7.81 11.34 -21.81
N PHE A 290 -7.89 11.90 -20.60
CA PHE A 290 -7.54 11.19 -19.38
C PHE A 290 -8.45 9.96 -19.14
N VAL A 291 -9.76 10.12 -19.24
CA VAL A 291 -10.72 9.01 -19.07
C VAL A 291 -10.52 7.92 -20.15
N ASP A 292 -10.25 8.31 -21.40
CA ASP A 292 -9.98 7.36 -22.49
C ASP A 292 -8.69 6.58 -22.24
N LEU A 293 -7.64 7.24 -21.72
CA LEU A 293 -6.38 6.58 -21.32
C LEU A 293 -6.61 5.55 -20.21
N VAL A 294 -7.34 5.93 -19.14
CA VAL A 294 -7.68 5.00 -18.05
C VAL A 294 -8.45 3.79 -18.58
N LYS A 295 -9.45 4.01 -19.45
CA LYS A 295 -10.20 2.91 -20.06
C LYS A 295 -9.32 1.98 -20.89
N LEU A 296 -8.37 2.54 -21.65
CA LEU A 296 -7.40 1.75 -22.41
C LEU A 296 -6.54 0.91 -21.48
N CYS A 297 -5.98 1.50 -20.43
CA CYS A 297 -5.16 0.83 -19.43
C CYS A 297 -5.90 -0.36 -18.80
N LEU A 298 -7.10 -0.11 -18.26
CA LEU A 298 -7.93 -1.14 -17.62
C LEU A 298 -8.27 -2.31 -18.58
N LYS A 299 -8.44 -2.04 -19.85
CA LYS A 299 -8.72 -3.06 -20.88
C LYS A 299 -7.49 -3.96 -21.16
N LYS A 300 -6.30 -3.47 -20.90
CA LYS A 300 -5.04 -4.17 -21.23
C LYS A 300 -4.51 -5.04 -20.11
N TYR A 301 -4.86 -4.77 -18.86
CA TYR A 301 -4.43 -5.58 -17.73
C TYR A 301 -4.92 -7.02 -17.81
N ARG A 302 -3.98 -7.97 -17.82
CA ARG A 302 -4.22 -9.41 -17.70
C ARG A 302 -2.93 -10.16 -17.44
N ALA A 303 -3.03 -11.39 -16.96
CA ALA A 303 -1.86 -12.26 -16.81
C ALA A 303 -1.09 -12.42 -18.14
N GLY A 304 0.24 -12.47 -18.04
CA GLY A 304 1.15 -12.60 -19.17
C GLY A 304 1.49 -11.29 -19.90
N VAL A 305 0.90 -10.17 -19.53
CA VAL A 305 1.29 -8.83 -20.03
C VAL A 305 2.44 -8.30 -19.18
N SER A 306 3.43 -7.68 -19.81
CA SER A 306 4.49 -6.97 -19.12
C SER A 306 4.04 -5.54 -18.76
N PRO A 307 4.27 -5.07 -17.52
CA PRO A 307 4.06 -3.67 -17.15
C PRO A 307 4.79 -2.70 -18.07
N SER A 308 6.04 -3.03 -18.49
CA SER A 308 6.81 -2.18 -19.41
C SER A 308 6.13 -2.04 -20.76
N SER A 309 5.69 -3.18 -21.36
CA SER A 309 5.01 -3.12 -22.67
C SER A 309 3.66 -2.41 -22.57
N LEU A 310 2.98 -2.50 -21.43
CA LEU A 310 1.74 -1.74 -21.20
C LEU A 310 2.04 -0.25 -21.13
N ALA A 311 3.08 0.16 -20.40
CA ALA A 311 3.48 1.56 -20.30
C ALA A 311 3.83 2.16 -21.67
N ASP A 312 4.58 1.44 -22.52
CA ASP A 312 4.91 1.87 -23.87
C ASP A 312 3.63 2.10 -24.72
N GLU A 313 2.70 1.14 -24.73
CA GLU A 313 1.42 1.29 -25.45
C GLU A 313 0.59 2.50 -24.95
N LEU A 314 0.62 2.79 -23.66
CA LEU A 314 -0.11 3.93 -23.09
C LEU A 314 0.56 5.25 -23.45
N LEU A 315 1.89 5.30 -23.50
CA LEU A 315 2.63 6.49 -23.94
C LEU A 315 2.41 6.76 -25.43
N ASP A 316 2.47 5.73 -26.30
CA ASP A 316 2.13 5.87 -27.72
C ASP A 316 0.73 6.48 -27.91
N PHE A 317 -0.26 5.99 -27.18
CA PHE A 317 -1.61 6.56 -27.20
C PHE A 317 -1.63 8.04 -26.79
N CYS A 318 -0.85 8.43 -25.78
CA CYS A 318 -0.76 9.81 -25.34
C CYS A 318 -0.09 10.71 -26.40
N GLU A 319 0.97 10.21 -27.07
CA GLU A 319 1.65 10.91 -28.15
C GLU A 319 0.72 11.13 -29.35
N GLU A 320 0.02 10.08 -29.81
CA GLU A 320 -0.96 10.18 -30.91
C GLU A 320 -2.06 11.20 -30.65
N ARG A 321 -2.42 11.40 -29.39
CA ARG A 321 -3.47 12.36 -28.96
C ARG A 321 -2.93 13.73 -28.57
N GLY A 322 -1.59 13.91 -28.55
CA GLY A 322 -0.92 15.19 -28.26
C GLY A 322 -1.00 15.63 -26.80
N PHE A 323 -0.93 14.69 -25.87
CA PHE A 323 -0.92 15.00 -24.43
C PHE A 323 0.13 14.21 -23.61
N ALA A 324 1.11 13.59 -24.28
CA ALA A 324 2.18 12.84 -23.62
C ALA A 324 2.98 13.70 -22.62
N ASP A 325 3.22 14.97 -22.95
CA ASP A 325 3.94 15.92 -22.08
C ASP A 325 3.24 16.19 -20.73
N TYR A 326 1.96 15.83 -20.60
CA TYR A 326 1.19 15.99 -19.37
C TYR A 326 1.19 14.73 -18.48
N MET A 327 1.79 13.65 -18.97
CA MET A 327 1.84 12.41 -18.19
C MET A 327 2.95 12.45 -17.15
N VAL A 328 2.61 12.12 -15.91
CA VAL A 328 3.60 11.85 -14.87
C VAL A 328 4.09 10.42 -15.05
N PRO A 329 5.41 10.16 -15.03
CA PRO A 329 5.94 8.81 -15.20
C PRO A 329 5.40 7.81 -14.19
N GLY A 330 5.02 6.63 -14.68
CA GLY A 330 4.44 5.54 -13.93
C GLY A 330 2.93 5.43 -14.13
N PHE A 331 2.45 4.18 -14.32
CA PHE A 331 1.03 3.87 -14.54
C PHE A 331 0.47 2.97 -13.46
N GLU A 332 1.31 2.55 -12.51
CA GLU A 332 0.92 1.64 -11.45
C GLU A 332 1.92 1.61 -10.29
N HIS A 333 1.45 1.10 -9.16
CA HIS A 333 2.28 0.62 -8.06
C HIS A 333 1.62 -0.61 -7.41
N GLY A 334 2.35 -1.30 -6.53
CA GLY A 334 1.80 -2.42 -5.78
C GLY A 334 0.89 -1.97 -4.65
N ILE A 335 0.06 -2.89 -4.18
CA ILE A 335 -0.77 -2.68 -2.98
C ILE A 335 -0.63 -3.86 -2.04
N GLY A 336 -0.52 -3.56 -0.75
CA GLY A 336 -0.34 -4.52 0.32
C GLY A 336 -1.19 -4.28 1.55
N MET A 337 -0.96 -5.11 2.56
CA MET A 337 -1.53 -4.87 3.87
C MET A 337 -0.92 -3.60 4.46
N VAL A 338 -1.74 -2.73 5.03
CA VAL A 338 -1.43 -1.45 5.67
C VAL A 338 -0.88 -0.34 4.77
N GLY A 339 -0.75 -0.52 3.49
CA GLY A 339 -0.28 0.55 2.58
C GLY A 339 0.19 0.03 1.24
N ASP A 340 0.73 0.94 0.45
CA ASP A 340 1.29 0.64 -0.85
C ASP A 340 2.50 -0.29 -0.71
N GLU A 341 2.65 -1.15 -1.68
CA GLU A 341 3.83 -2.00 -1.84
C GLU A 341 4.60 -1.55 -3.08
N TRP A 342 5.77 -0.99 -2.87
CA TRP A 342 6.71 -0.80 -3.96
C TRP A 342 7.42 -2.12 -4.20
N ARG A 343 7.14 -2.72 -5.34
CA ARG A 343 7.69 -4.02 -5.71
C ARG A 343 9.11 -3.84 -6.22
N ILE A 344 10.06 -3.77 -5.31
CA ILE A 344 11.48 -3.58 -5.65
C ILE A 344 11.91 -4.63 -6.67
N GLY A 345 12.45 -4.20 -7.80
CA GLY A 345 12.83 -5.05 -8.91
C GLY A 345 11.69 -5.40 -9.87
N LEU A 346 10.49 -4.89 -9.67
CA LEU A 346 9.40 -4.91 -10.63
C LEU A 346 9.24 -3.53 -11.28
N ASN A 347 8.48 -3.49 -12.38
CA ASN A 347 8.32 -2.24 -13.14
C ASN A 347 7.21 -1.37 -12.56
N ASP A 348 7.37 -0.93 -11.32
CA ASP A 348 6.46 -0.01 -10.67
C ASP A 348 7.19 1.18 -10.04
N GLY A 349 6.54 2.32 -10.03
CA GLY A 349 7.05 3.57 -9.51
C GLY A 349 7.95 4.35 -10.45
N PRO A 350 8.30 5.58 -10.06
CA PRO A 350 8.96 6.55 -10.92
C PRO A 350 10.47 6.31 -11.10
N PHE A 351 11.02 5.23 -10.54
CA PHE A 351 12.46 5.01 -10.50
C PHE A 351 12.86 3.83 -11.37
N PRO A 352 13.55 4.07 -12.53
CA PRO A 352 13.88 3.04 -13.50
C PRO A 352 14.80 1.94 -12.96
N TYR A 353 15.55 2.20 -11.88
CA TYR A 353 16.42 1.19 -11.25
C TYR A 353 15.66 0.20 -10.35
N TRP A 354 14.36 0.38 -10.15
CA TRP A 354 13.50 -0.56 -9.44
C TRP A 354 12.68 -1.45 -10.38
N THR A 355 12.84 -1.26 -11.69
CA THR A 355 12.09 -2.00 -12.68
C THR A 355 12.72 -3.37 -12.96
N ASN A 356 11.87 -4.37 -13.11
CA ASN A 356 12.23 -5.65 -13.72
C ASN A 356 11.53 -5.76 -15.09
N PRO A 357 12.22 -5.50 -16.19
CA PRO A 357 11.62 -5.50 -17.52
C PRO A 357 11.12 -6.88 -17.96
N GLU A 358 11.56 -7.95 -17.29
CA GLU A 358 11.11 -9.32 -17.57
C GLU A 358 9.85 -9.72 -16.79
N HIS A 359 9.39 -8.87 -15.86
CA HIS A 359 8.19 -9.17 -15.11
C HIS A 359 6.97 -9.20 -16.04
N VAL A 360 6.11 -10.19 -15.82
CA VAL A 360 4.78 -10.30 -16.42
C VAL A 360 3.75 -10.53 -15.33
N TYR A 361 2.60 -9.89 -15.44
CA TYR A 361 1.52 -10.06 -14.47
C TYR A 361 1.11 -11.52 -14.33
N GLN A 362 0.82 -11.91 -13.12
CA GLN A 362 0.35 -13.24 -12.77
C GLN A 362 -1.12 -13.20 -12.29
N PRO A 363 -1.89 -14.30 -12.42
CA PRO A 363 -3.18 -14.38 -11.78
C PRO A 363 -3.06 -14.18 -10.26
N ASP A 364 -4.03 -13.48 -9.65
CA ASP A 364 -4.09 -13.13 -8.24
C ASP A 364 -2.99 -12.13 -7.77
N GLU A 365 -2.23 -11.57 -8.69
CA GLU A 365 -1.45 -10.36 -8.44
C GLU A 365 -2.38 -9.16 -8.33
N MET A 366 -2.10 -8.26 -7.39
CA MET A 366 -2.84 -7.01 -7.25
C MET A 366 -1.92 -5.81 -7.40
N VAL A 367 -2.41 -4.84 -8.15
CA VAL A 367 -1.75 -3.56 -8.39
C VAL A 367 -2.75 -2.42 -8.20
N ILE A 368 -2.26 -1.22 -7.96
CA ILE A 368 -3.03 0.01 -8.16
C ILE A 368 -2.80 0.45 -9.61
N CYS A 369 -3.87 0.57 -10.38
CA CYS A 369 -3.81 1.36 -11.62
C CYS A 369 -3.71 2.82 -11.22
N ALA A 370 -2.52 3.40 -11.26
CA ALA A 370 -2.20 4.75 -10.81
C ALA A 370 -1.81 5.60 -12.01
N ILE A 371 -2.79 6.28 -12.62
CA ILE A 371 -2.55 7.17 -13.76
C ILE A 371 -2.58 8.61 -13.29
N GLN A 372 -1.53 9.33 -13.61
CA GLN A 372 -1.29 10.68 -13.13
C GLN A 372 -1.07 11.62 -14.32
N TYR A 373 -1.77 12.73 -14.31
CA TYR A 373 -1.82 13.71 -15.38
C TYR A 373 -1.67 15.12 -14.82
N SER A 374 -0.71 15.89 -15.32
CA SER A 374 -0.41 17.22 -14.83
C SER A 374 -0.16 18.19 -15.98
N CYS A 375 -0.92 19.27 -16.04
CA CYS A 375 -0.74 20.40 -16.91
C CYS A 375 -0.72 21.69 -16.06
N PRO A 376 0.40 22.01 -15.40
CA PRO A 376 0.49 23.13 -14.45
C PRO A 376 0.18 24.49 -15.08
N ASP A 377 0.58 24.70 -16.33
CA ASP A 377 0.36 25.97 -17.04
C ASP A 377 -1.13 26.28 -17.27
N GLU A 378 -1.97 25.25 -17.25
CA GLU A 378 -3.42 25.36 -17.36
C GLU A 378 -4.13 25.13 -16.01
N GLU A 379 -3.38 24.95 -14.92
CA GLU A 379 -3.88 24.65 -13.58
C GLU A 379 -4.78 23.38 -13.56
N ILE A 380 -4.42 22.38 -14.36
CA ILE A 380 -5.17 21.12 -14.50
C ILE A 380 -4.29 19.95 -14.08
N GLY A 381 -4.83 19.12 -13.20
CA GLY A 381 -4.30 17.81 -12.91
C GLY A 381 -5.43 16.82 -12.68
N PHE A 382 -5.18 15.56 -13.02
CA PHE A 382 -6.08 14.44 -12.77
C PHE A 382 -5.29 13.26 -12.24
N ARG A 383 -5.89 12.52 -11.34
CA ARG A 383 -5.34 11.29 -10.78
C ARG A 383 -6.41 10.20 -10.81
N TYR A 384 -6.06 9.04 -11.29
CA TYR A 384 -6.88 7.85 -11.16
C TYR A 384 -6.09 6.80 -10.40
N GLU A 385 -6.62 6.35 -9.30
CA GLU A 385 -6.11 5.21 -8.57
C GLU A 385 -7.23 4.22 -8.28
N ASN A 386 -6.93 2.95 -8.47
CA ASN A 386 -7.87 1.88 -8.17
C ASN A 386 -7.14 0.54 -8.02
N PRO A 387 -7.38 -0.19 -6.93
CA PRO A 387 -6.88 -1.55 -6.80
C PRO A 387 -7.50 -2.45 -7.88
N ILE A 388 -6.64 -3.19 -8.57
CA ILE A 388 -7.02 -4.14 -9.60
C ILE A 388 -6.49 -5.51 -9.25
N LEU A 389 -7.33 -6.53 -9.37
CA LEU A 389 -6.94 -7.92 -9.32
C LEU A 389 -6.68 -8.42 -10.74
N ILE A 390 -5.48 -8.87 -11.03
CA ILE A 390 -5.13 -9.47 -12.30
C ILE A 390 -5.76 -10.85 -12.40
N THR A 391 -6.44 -11.11 -13.52
CA THR A 391 -7.03 -12.43 -13.84
C THR A 391 -6.37 -13.02 -15.08
N LYS A 392 -6.69 -14.28 -15.40
CA LYS A 392 -6.14 -14.94 -16.59
C LYS A 392 -6.47 -14.22 -17.91
N SER A 393 -7.62 -13.56 -17.98
CA SER A 393 -8.12 -12.97 -19.23
C SER A 393 -8.40 -11.48 -19.18
N GLY A 394 -8.14 -10.83 -18.03
CA GLY A 394 -8.41 -9.41 -17.81
C GLY A 394 -8.08 -9.01 -16.39
N CYS A 395 -8.83 -8.05 -15.86
CA CYS A 395 -8.71 -7.62 -14.46
C CYS A 395 -10.08 -7.39 -13.81
N GLU A 396 -10.13 -7.50 -12.48
CA GLU A 396 -11.25 -7.02 -11.68
C GLU A 396 -10.87 -5.66 -11.09
N VAL A 397 -11.61 -4.62 -11.41
CA VAL A 397 -11.51 -3.31 -10.75
C VAL A 397 -12.29 -3.37 -9.44
N MET A 398 -11.63 -3.04 -8.32
CA MET A 398 -12.22 -3.19 -6.99
C MET A 398 -13.31 -2.16 -6.71
N SER A 399 -13.11 -0.90 -7.11
CA SER A 399 -14.12 0.15 -7.02
C SER A 399 -15.30 -0.14 -7.94
N LYS A 400 -16.50 0.16 -7.45
CA LYS A 400 -17.74 0.21 -8.25
C LYS A 400 -18.22 1.66 -8.46
N PHE A 401 -17.39 2.64 -8.12
CA PHE A 401 -17.65 4.03 -8.43
C PHE A 401 -17.43 4.28 -9.93
N PRO A 402 -18.31 5.05 -10.62
CA PRO A 402 -18.21 5.22 -12.07
C PRO A 402 -16.91 5.90 -12.50
N LEU A 403 -16.25 5.38 -13.53
CA LEU A 403 -15.12 6.04 -14.17
C LEU A 403 -15.62 7.17 -15.07
N ALA A 404 -15.65 8.37 -14.53
CA ALA A 404 -16.02 9.60 -15.23
C ALA A 404 -15.34 10.79 -14.57
N ILE A 405 -15.15 11.89 -15.31
CA ILE A 405 -14.87 13.21 -14.75
C ILE A 405 -16.12 14.04 -14.99
N GLU A 406 -16.91 14.20 -13.95
CA GLU A 406 -18.21 14.89 -14.02
C GLU A 406 -18.02 16.40 -13.84
N GLU A 407 -18.82 17.17 -14.56
CA GLU A 407 -19.00 18.60 -14.29
C GLU A 407 -20.13 18.76 -13.26
N VAL A 408 -19.85 19.39 -12.11
CA VAL A 408 -20.75 19.55 -10.97
C VAL A 408 -20.99 21.01 -10.61
#